data_11862a4d70ba3aba02d200c63c3f775e
#
_entry.id   11862a4d70ba3aba02d200c63c3f775e
#
_cell.length_a   1.000
_cell.length_b   1.000
_cell.length_c   1.000
_cell.angle_alpha   90.00
_cell.angle_beta   90.00
_cell.angle_gamma   90.00
#
_symmetry.space_group_name_H-M   'P 1'
#
loop_
_entity.id
_entity.type
_entity.pdbx_description
1 polymer ?
#
loop_
_entity_poly.entity_id
_entity_poly.type
_entity_poly.pdbx_seq_one_letter_code
_entity_poly.pdbx_strand_id
1 'polypeptide(L)'
;MPHETENVRTNDGTCPVHLFEPEAGSDVPGVIMYMDGPGIRPALFDMAERLAGGGYRVALPDLYYRSGFKVPEGKSLFGDPVLLADWKARVVPTVSNTLIMRDVPAFIDLLNARAGKPNCPIGTTGYCMGGRLSLTTAGTFPDRITAAASYHGGALATDAPDSPHLLAPQMKARVYVAGAIEDSGFDDAQKQRLEDALTNADVEHFVETYNARHGWVPADMPTHDPVAAERHWQTLLGLFGATLTIGDC
;
A
#
# COMPACT_ATOMS: atom_id res chain seq x y z
N MET A 1 18.61 -8.09 3.01
CA MET A 1 19.09 -6.78 3.52
C MET A 1 18.75 -6.68 5.00
N PRO A 2 19.49 -5.92 5.81
CA PRO A 2 19.10 -5.70 7.20
C PRO A 2 17.76 -4.96 7.20
N HIS A 3 16.78 -5.51 7.92
CA HIS A 3 15.57 -4.78 8.24
C HIS A 3 15.50 -4.59 9.75
N GLU A 4 15.04 -3.45 10.19
CA GLU A 4 14.81 -3.16 11.60
C GLU A 4 13.33 -2.85 11.84
N THR A 5 12.88 -3.05 13.07
CA THR A 5 11.52 -2.70 13.45
C THR A 5 11.56 -1.49 14.37
N GLU A 6 10.95 -0.39 13.91
CA GLU A 6 10.76 0.82 14.68
C GLU A 6 9.39 0.85 15.34
N ASN A 7 9.37 1.23 16.60
CA ASN A 7 8.14 1.40 17.36
C ASN A 7 7.65 2.85 17.23
N VAL A 8 6.81 3.09 16.24
CA VAL A 8 6.31 4.42 15.90
C VAL A 8 5.13 4.79 16.79
N ARG A 9 5.21 5.93 17.47
CA ARG A 9 4.09 6.43 18.28
C ARG A 9 3.02 7.03 17.40
N THR A 10 1.80 6.54 17.56
CA THR A 10 0.59 7.05 16.91
C THR A 10 -0.40 7.60 17.97
N ASN A 11 -1.50 8.16 17.52
CA ASN A 11 -2.55 8.64 18.44
C ASN A 11 -3.22 7.50 19.24
N ASP A 12 -3.21 6.28 18.70
CA ASP A 12 -3.94 5.14 19.26
C ASP A 12 -3.02 4.08 19.88
N GLY A 13 -1.71 4.34 19.96
CA GLY A 13 -0.74 3.44 20.57
C GLY A 13 0.62 3.45 19.88
N THR A 14 1.27 2.30 19.87
CA THR A 14 2.57 2.11 19.24
C THR A 14 2.44 1.14 18.08
N CYS A 15 2.73 1.62 16.88
CA CYS A 15 2.70 0.82 15.66
C CYS A 15 4.12 0.31 15.36
N PRO A 16 4.35 -1.00 15.29
CA PRO A 16 5.58 -1.55 14.74
C PRO A 16 5.65 -1.22 13.25
N VAL A 17 6.74 -0.58 12.81
CA VAL A 17 7.02 -0.31 11.40
C VAL A 17 8.31 -1.03 11.03
N HIS A 18 8.22 -1.95 10.07
CA HIS A 18 9.38 -2.65 9.54
C HIS A 18 10.03 -1.78 8.47
N LEU A 19 11.29 -1.41 8.70
CA LEU A 19 12.10 -0.57 7.81
C LEU A 19 13.09 -1.42 7.02
N PHE A 20 13.10 -1.20 5.72
CA PHE A 20 14.03 -1.81 4.79
C PHE A 20 14.81 -0.70 4.09
N GLU A 21 16.12 -0.72 4.27
CA GLU A 21 17.01 0.31 3.74
C GLU A 21 17.81 -0.24 2.55
N PRO A 22 17.94 0.52 1.46
CA PRO A 22 18.83 0.13 0.36
C PRO A 22 20.29 0.22 0.76
N GLU A 23 21.18 -0.52 0.08
CA GLU A 23 22.61 -0.45 0.32
C GLU A 23 23.23 0.91 -0.05
N ALA A 24 22.55 1.69 -0.88
CA ALA A 24 23.06 2.93 -1.48
C ALA A 24 23.14 4.15 -0.55
N GLY A 25 22.82 4.02 0.75
CA GLY A 25 22.96 5.11 1.72
C GLY A 25 21.67 5.89 2.02
N SER A 26 21.80 7.10 2.62
CA SER A 26 20.68 7.82 3.23
C SER A 26 19.82 8.64 2.25
N ASP A 27 20.39 9.06 1.13
CA ASP A 27 19.71 9.96 0.18
C ASP A 27 18.84 9.20 -0.82
N VAL A 28 17.83 8.51 -0.33
CA VAL A 28 16.89 7.74 -1.15
C VAL A 28 15.45 8.10 -0.81
N PRO A 29 14.54 8.07 -1.81
CA PRO A 29 13.13 8.38 -1.56
C PRO A 29 12.47 7.33 -0.68
N GLY A 30 11.50 7.79 0.12
CA GLY A 30 10.71 6.95 1.00
C GLY A 30 9.50 6.32 0.30
N VAL A 31 9.13 5.12 0.72
CA VAL A 31 7.91 4.44 0.28
C VAL A 31 7.17 3.88 1.49
N ILE A 32 5.88 4.17 1.61
CA ILE A 32 5.00 3.46 2.53
C ILE A 32 4.38 2.29 1.78
N MET A 33 4.69 1.07 2.19
CA MET A 33 4.13 -0.16 1.63
C MET A 33 3.04 -0.70 2.55
N TYR A 34 1.79 -0.69 2.09
CA TYR A 34 0.65 -1.18 2.86
C TYR A 34 0.41 -2.67 2.64
N MET A 35 0.28 -3.38 3.75
CA MET A 35 0.04 -4.82 3.78
C MET A 35 -1.35 -5.21 3.25
N ASP A 36 -1.51 -6.48 2.91
CA ASP A 36 -2.77 -7.12 2.57
C ASP A 36 -3.51 -7.70 3.79
N GLY A 37 -4.64 -8.40 3.54
CA GLY A 37 -5.48 -8.99 4.60
C GLY A 37 -4.79 -9.97 5.54
N PRO A 38 -3.91 -10.89 5.09
CA PRO A 38 -3.15 -11.76 5.98
C PRO A 38 -2.19 -11.03 6.94
N GLY A 39 -1.83 -9.78 6.66
CA GLY A 39 -0.99 -8.98 7.54
C GLY A 39 0.51 -9.22 7.38
N ILE A 40 1.28 -8.75 8.36
CA ILE A 40 2.74 -8.83 8.34
C ILE A 40 3.19 -10.29 8.40
N ARG A 41 4.04 -10.67 7.44
CA ARG A 41 4.57 -12.02 7.28
C ARG A 41 5.78 -12.06 6.34
N PRO A 42 6.54 -13.18 6.28
CA PRO A 42 7.76 -13.27 5.45
C PRO A 42 7.58 -12.83 4.00
N ALA A 43 6.50 -13.22 3.31
CA ALA A 43 6.27 -12.83 1.93
C ALA A 43 6.22 -11.29 1.74
N LEU A 44 5.68 -10.54 2.70
CA LEU A 44 5.71 -9.08 2.65
C LEU A 44 7.09 -8.50 2.95
N PHE A 45 7.89 -9.18 3.77
CA PHE A 45 9.28 -8.79 3.99
C PHE A 45 10.11 -8.97 2.73
N ASP A 46 9.97 -10.11 2.03
CA ASP A 46 10.64 -10.36 0.75
C ASP A 46 10.26 -9.30 -0.30
N MET A 47 8.99 -8.90 -0.32
CA MET A 47 8.52 -7.83 -1.21
C MET A 47 9.11 -6.46 -0.83
N ALA A 48 9.16 -6.12 0.45
CA ALA A 48 9.76 -4.89 0.92
C ALA A 48 11.28 -4.85 0.68
N GLU A 49 11.98 -5.97 0.86
CA GLU A 49 13.40 -6.12 0.53
C GLU A 49 13.65 -5.92 -0.97
N ARG A 50 12.81 -6.51 -1.83
CA ARG A 50 12.91 -6.34 -3.28
C ARG A 50 12.73 -4.86 -3.67
N LEU A 51 11.77 -4.18 -3.05
CA LEU A 51 11.55 -2.75 -3.30
C LEU A 51 12.72 -1.91 -2.81
N ALA A 52 13.27 -2.22 -1.63
CA ALA A 52 14.46 -1.55 -1.11
C ALA A 52 15.68 -1.80 -2.01
N GLY A 53 15.82 -3.00 -2.56
CA GLY A 53 16.83 -3.31 -3.60
C GLY A 53 16.69 -2.48 -4.88
N GLY A 54 15.49 -1.94 -5.14
CA GLY A 54 15.22 -0.97 -6.20
C GLY A 54 15.68 0.46 -5.89
N GLY A 55 16.24 0.72 -4.71
CA GLY A 55 16.76 2.02 -4.32
C GLY A 55 15.81 2.88 -3.48
N TYR A 56 14.85 2.27 -2.79
CA TYR A 56 13.87 2.97 -1.97
C TYR A 56 14.00 2.60 -0.49
N ARG A 57 13.77 3.56 0.40
CA ARG A 57 13.57 3.29 1.84
C ARG A 57 12.12 2.89 2.06
N VAL A 58 11.87 1.67 2.51
CA VAL A 58 10.52 1.12 2.62
C VAL A 58 10.09 1.05 4.08
N ALA A 59 8.98 1.72 4.40
CA ALA A 59 8.27 1.58 5.65
C ALA A 59 7.06 0.66 5.45
N LEU A 60 7.05 -0.49 6.13
CA LEU A 60 5.96 -1.47 6.13
C LEU A 60 5.32 -1.49 7.53
N PRO A 61 4.25 -0.71 7.79
CA PRO A 61 3.60 -0.66 9.10
C PRO A 61 2.74 -1.90 9.37
N ASP A 62 2.80 -2.40 10.61
CA ASP A 62 1.85 -3.41 11.11
C ASP A 62 0.52 -2.72 11.48
N LEU A 63 -0.40 -2.67 10.53
CA LEU A 63 -1.69 -2.00 10.69
C LEU A 63 -2.62 -2.69 11.70
N TYR A 64 -2.26 -3.91 12.15
CA TYR A 64 -3.04 -4.66 13.13
C TYR A 64 -2.65 -4.37 14.57
N TYR A 65 -1.74 -3.43 14.80
CA TYR A 65 -1.25 -3.08 16.14
C TYR A 65 -2.37 -2.73 17.15
N ARG A 66 -3.49 -2.13 16.68
CA ARG A 66 -4.65 -1.82 17.53
C ARG A 66 -5.37 -3.07 18.03
N SER A 67 -5.46 -4.11 17.20
CA SER A 67 -6.15 -5.36 17.53
C SER A 67 -5.22 -6.41 18.13
N GLY A 68 -3.91 -6.30 17.87
CA GLY A 68 -2.93 -7.34 18.18
C GLY A 68 -3.16 -8.65 17.42
N PHE A 69 -3.93 -8.60 16.32
CA PHE A 69 -4.25 -9.79 15.53
C PHE A 69 -3.04 -10.26 14.73
N LYS A 70 -2.84 -11.57 14.72
CA LYS A 70 -1.84 -12.23 13.86
C LYS A 70 -2.45 -13.50 13.30
N VAL A 71 -2.19 -13.78 12.04
CA VAL A 71 -2.49 -15.09 11.46
C VAL A 71 -1.52 -16.10 12.07
N PRO A 72 -2.00 -17.18 12.72
CA PRO A 72 -1.13 -18.19 13.29
C PRO A 72 -0.29 -18.89 12.20
N GLU A 73 0.92 -19.27 12.55
CA GLU A 73 1.82 -19.98 11.65
C GLU A 73 1.16 -21.24 11.06
N GLY A 74 1.34 -21.47 9.77
CA GLY A 74 0.75 -22.59 9.05
C GLY A 74 -0.76 -22.47 8.79
N LYS A 75 -1.42 -21.36 9.17
CA LYS A 75 -2.83 -21.10 8.89
C LYS A 75 -2.99 -20.15 7.70
N SER A 76 -4.13 -20.28 7.01
CA SER A 76 -4.55 -19.35 5.98
C SER A 76 -5.74 -18.54 6.46
N LEU A 77 -5.65 -17.21 6.43
CA LEU A 77 -6.75 -16.33 6.83
C LEU A 77 -8.04 -16.64 6.07
N PHE A 78 -7.94 -16.78 4.75
CA PHE A 78 -9.10 -16.97 3.88
C PHE A 78 -9.52 -18.45 3.75
N GLY A 79 -8.63 -19.38 4.15
CA GLY A 79 -8.91 -20.81 4.15
C GLY A 79 -9.52 -21.35 5.45
N ASP A 80 -9.53 -20.54 6.53
CA ASP A 80 -10.09 -20.92 7.83
C ASP A 80 -11.28 -20.00 8.17
N PRO A 81 -12.54 -20.51 8.10
CA PRO A 81 -13.71 -19.68 8.37
C PRO A 81 -13.78 -19.08 9.77
N VAL A 82 -13.22 -19.77 10.78
CA VAL A 82 -13.20 -19.28 12.17
C VAL A 82 -12.21 -18.12 12.30
N LEU A 83 -11.04 -18.28 11.73
CA LEU A 83 -10.02 -17.23 11.71
C LEU A 83 -10.50 -16.00 10.93
N LEU A 84 -11.16 -16.21 9.80
CA LEU A 84 -11.74 -15.12 9.00
C LEU A 84 -12.84 -14.38 9.76
N ALA A 85 -13.69 -15.09 10.52
CA ALA A 85 -14.72 -14.47 11.35
C ALA A 85 -14.12 -13.63 12.48
N ASP A 86 -13.10 -14.14 13.16
CA ASP A 86 -12.35 -13.40 14.20
C ASP A 86 -11.66 -12.17 13.61
N TRP A 87 -11.02 -12.31 12.46
CA TRP A 87 -10.41 -11.18 11.75
C TRP A 87 -11.45 -10.10 11.39
N LYS A 88 -12.60 -10.49 10.84
CA LYS A 88 -13.67 -9.55 10.51
C LYS A 88 -14.18 -8.80 11.75
N ALA A 89 -14.32 -9.48 12.86
CA ALA A 89 -14.83 -8.90 14.09
C ALA A 89 -13.82 -7.95 14.78
N ARG A 90 -12.55 -8.34 14.82
CA ARG A 90 -11.52 -7.65 15.61
C ARG A 90 -10.68 -6.67 14.80
N VAL A 91 -10.40 -6.99 13.53
CA VAL A 91 -9.44 -6.23 12.73
C VAL A 91 -10.14 -5.20 11.85
N VAL A 92 -11.19 -5.59 11.10
CA VAL A 92 -11.84 -4.68 10.15
C VAL A 92 -12.22 -3.33 10.76
N PRO A 93 -12.77 -3.26 11.99
CA PRO A 93 -13.08 -1.98 12.62
C PRO A 93 -11.85 -1.11 12.94
N THR A 94 -10.65 -1.69 13.00
CA THR A 94 -9.39 -1.01 13.38
C THR A 94 -8.53 -0.56 12.19
N VAL A 95 -8.92 -0.93 10.97
CA VAL A 95 -8.18 -0.61 9.73
C VAL A 95 -9.03 0.22 8.74
N SER A 96 -9.96 1.02 9.25
CA SER A 96 -10.70 1.97 8.41
C SER A 96 -9.78 3.04 7.81
N ASN A 97 -10.17 3.61 6.66
CA ASN A 97 -9.43 4.70 6.04
C ASN A 97 -9.14 5.82 7.06
N THR A 98 -10.15 6.25 7.82
CA THR A 98 -10.02 7.31 8.82
C THR A 98 -8.96 7.01 9.88
N LEU A 99 -8.94 5.79 10.43
CA LEU A 99 -7.99 5.42 11.48
C LEU A 99 -6.55 5.33 10.95
N ILE A 100 -6.37 4.75 9.76
CA ILE A 100 -5.04 4.64 9.19
C ILE A 100 -4.51 6.02 8.74
N MET A 101 -5.34 6.88 8.17
CA MET A 101 -4.90 8.23 7.79
C MET A 101 -4.46 9.08 9.01
N ARG A 102 -4.92 8.76 10.21
CA ARG A 102 -4.39 9.39 11.45
C ARG A 102 -2.98 8.95 11.81
N ASP A 103 -2.55 7.77 11.35
CA ASP A 103 -1.21 7.23 11.60
C ASP A 103 -0.19 7.70 10.55
N VAL A 104 -0.63 7.96 9.33
CA VAL A 104 0.24 8.30 8.18
C VAL A 104 1.23 9.44 8.47
N PRO A 105 0.88 10.53 9.16
CA PRO A 105 1.84 11.57 9.51
C PRO A 105 3.06 11.01 10.26
N ALA A 106 2.87 10.07 11.18
CA ALA A 106 3.96 9.47 11.92
C ALA A 106 4.86 8.57 11.04
N PHE A 107 4.30 7.91 10.02
CA PHE A 107 5.09 7.15 9.04
C PHE A 107 5.89 8.08 8.11
N ILE A 108 5.29 9.20 7.70
CA ILE A 108 5.97 10.24 6.92
C ILE A 108 7.12 10.85 7.73
N ASP A 109 6.89 11.16 9.01
CA ASP A 109 7.91 11.71 9.90
C ASP A 109 9.07 10.73 10.10
N LEU A 110 8.79 9.43 10.24
CA LEU A 110 9.81 8.39 10.30
C LEU A 110 10.68 8.38 9.04
N LEU A 111 10.07 8.38 7.86
CA LEU A 111 10.80 8.38 6.58
C LEU A 111 11.65 9.64 6.42
N ASN A 112 11.13 10.83 6.79
CA ASN A 112 11.89 12.08 6.78
C ASN A 112 13.08 12.06 7.76
N ALA A 113 12.87 11.55 8.97
CA ALA A 113 13.92 11.44 9.97
C ALA A 113 15.06 10.54 9.49
N ARG A 114 14.73 9.44 8.83
CA ARG A 114 15.71 8.51 8.25
C ARG A 114 16.42 9.09 7.03
N ALA A 115 15.76 9.93 6.25
CA ALA A 115 16.39 10.65 5.14
C ALA A 115 17.29 11.80 5.62
N GLY A 116 17.14 12.25 6.86
CA GLY A 116 17.83 13.43 7.37
C GLY A 116 17.39 14.75 6.71
N LYS A 117 16.34 14.71 5.91
CA LYS A 117 15.82 15.85 5.15
C LYS A 117 14.29 15.90 5.26
N PRO A 118 13.69 17.04 5.58
CA PRO A 118 12.24 17.21 5.49
C PRO A 118 11.79 17.27 4.03
N ASN A 119 10.59 16.80 3.77
CA ASN A 119 9.92 16.95 2.48
C ASN A 119 10.49 16.18 1.28
N CYS A 120 11.25 15.11 1.50
CA CYS A 120 11.57 14.18 0.42
C CYS A 120 10.27 13.63 -0.21
N PRO A 121 10.26 13.38 -1.54
CA PRO A 121 9.15 12.74 -2.21
C PRO A 121 8.88 11.37 -1.58
N ILE A 122 7.61 11.06 -1.36
CA ILE A 122 7.18 9.78 -0.81
C ILE A 122 6.25 9.09 -1.80
N GLY A 123 6.53 7.82 -2.06
CA GLY A 123 5.64 6.93 -2.78
C GLY A 123 4.78 6.11 -1.82
N THR A 124 3.64 5.66 -2.30
CA THR A 124 2.84 4.66 -1.60
C THR A 124 2.53 3.49 -2.52
N THR A 125 2.55 2.29 -1.99
CA THR A 125 2.05 1.09 -2.68
C THR A 125 1.30 0.21 -1.70
N GLY A 126 0.38 -0.58 -2.21
CA GLY A 126 -0.36 -1.50 -1.35
C GLY A 126 -1.12 -2.57 -2.10
N TYR A 127 -1.49 -3.60 -1.36
CA TYR A 127 -2.03 -4.85 -1.86
C TYR A 127 -3.37 -5.15 -1.20
N CYS A 128 -4.42 -5.53 -1.97
CA CYS A 128 -5.74 -5.80 -1.42
C CYS A 128 -6.30 -4.56 -0.67
N MET A 129 -6.57 -4.67 0.64
CA MET A 129 -6.96 -3.50 1.45
C MET A 129 -5.87 -2.41 1.46
N GLY A 130 -4.59 -2.79 1.38
CA GLY A 130 -3.47 -1.86 1.28
C GLY A 130 -3.49 -1.02 0.01
N GLY A 131 -3.99 -1.55 -1.10
CA GLY A 131 -4.17 -0.80 -2.33
C GLY A 131 -5.17 0.36 -2.17
N ARG A 132 -6.26 0.13 -1.42
CA ARG A 132 -7.18 1.18 -1.04
C ARG A 132 -6.51 2.25 -0.17
N LEU A 133 -5.72 1.82 0.81
CA LEU A 133 -5.00 2.75 1.71
C LEU A 133 -3.96 3.58 0.96
N SER A 134 -3.28 3.01 -0.03
CA SER A 134 -2.33 3.73 -0.88
C SER A 134 -3.01 4.93 -1.59
N LEU A 135 -4.14 4.70 -2.26
CA LEU A 135 -4.88 5.77 -2.93
C LEU A 135 -5.47 6.78 -1.93
N THR A 136 -5.99 6.30 -0.79
CA THR A 136 -6.51 7.19 0.26
C THR A 136 -5.41 8.10 0.80
N THR A 137 -4.19 7.56 0.97
CA THR A 137 -3.03 8.35 1.42
C THR A 137 -2.67 9.44 0.42
N ALA A 138 -2.65 9.12 -0.87
CA ALA A 138 -2.36 10.09 -1.92
C ALA A 138 -3.34 11.27 -1.95
N GLY A 139 -4.63 11.00 -1.75
CA GLY A 139 -5.63 12.07 -1.73
C GLY A 139 -5.70 12.83 -0.40
N THR A 140 -5.32 12.19 0.73
CA THR A 140 -5.34 12.83 2.04
C THR A 140 -4.08 13.70 2.29
N PHE A 141 -2.94 13.30 1.71
CA PHE A 141 -1.65 14.00 1.86
C PHE A 141 -1.04 14.38 0.51
N PRO A 142 -1.76 15.18 -0.32
CA PRO A 142 -1.36 15.46 -1.70
C PRO A 142 -0.03 16.21 -1.82
N ASP A 143 0.36 16.97 -0.80
CA ASP A 143 1.63 17.71 -0.79
C ASP A 143 2.83 16.82 -0.40
N ARG A 144 2.59 15.58 0.02
CA ARG A 144 3.62 14.67 0.51
C ARG A 144 3.78 13.43 -0.36
N ILE A 145 2.72 13.02 -1.04
CA ILE A 145 2.69 11.80 -1.85
C ILE A 145 2.80 12.18 -3.32
N THR A 146 3.88 11.72 -3.95
CA THR A 146 4.21 12.03 -5.35
C THR A 146 3.80 10.89 -6.29
N ALA A 147 3.72 9.66 -5.77
CA ALA A 147 3.27 8.49 -6.52
C ALA A 147 2.45 7.55 -5.65
N ALA A 148 1.41 6.94 -6.21
CA ALA A 148 0.59 5.96 -5.52
C ALA A 148 0.26 4.78 -6.43
N ALA A 149 0.51 3.56 -5.93
CA ALA A 149 0.18 2.33 -6.64
C ALA A 149 -0.77 1.44 -5.84
N SER A 150 -1.76 0.85 -6.53
CA SER A 150 -2.73 -0.09 -5.96
C SER A 150 -2.73 -1.37 -6.79
N TYR A 151 -2.40 -2.50 -6.16
CA TYR A 151 -2.41 -3.81 -6.81
C TYR A 151 -3.49 -4.69 -6.20
N HIS A 152 -4.36 -5.24 -7.05
CA HIS A 152 -5.56 -5.98 -6.65
C HIS A 152 -6.29 -5.32 -5.46
N GLY A 153 -6.35 -3.99 -5.47
CA GLY A 153 -7.04 -3.23 -4.44
C GLY A 153 -8.55 -3.43 -4.51
N GLY A 154 -9.18 -3.56 -3.35
CA GLY A 154 -10.63 -3.64 -3.26
C GLY A 154 -11.27 -2.35 -2.76
N ALA A 155 -12.55 -2.13 -3.10
CA ALA A 155 -13.34 -0.98 -2.67
C ALA A 155 -12.72 0.38 -3.00
N LEU A 156 -12.18 0.53 -4.22
CA LEU A 156 -11.50 1.74 -4.65
C LEU A 156 -12.48 2.83 -5.12
N ALA A 157 -13.68 2.44 -5.60
CA ALA A 157 -14.69 3.38 -6.11
C ALA A 157 -16.12 2.89 -5.78
N THR A 158 -16.43 2.83 -4.49
CA THR A 158 -17.73 2.43 -3.95
C THR A 158 -18.62 3.64 -3.65
N ASP A 159 -19.86 3.40 -3.21
CA ASP A 159 -20.76 4.45 -2.74
C ASP A 159 -20.49 4.90 -1.29
N ALA A 160 -19.48 4.31 -0.63
CA ALA A 160 -19.08 4.71 0.72
C ALA A 160 -18.54 6.16 0.73
N PRO A 161 -18.86 6.95 1.77
CA PRO A 161 -18.47 8.36 1.83
C PRO A 161 -16.94 8.57 1.99
N ASP A 162 -16.19 7.53 2.34
CA ASP A 162 -14.74 7.53 2.47
C ASP A 162 -14.04 6.77 1.33
N SER A 163 -14.75 6.52 0.22
CA SER A 163 -14.19 5.81 -0.93
C SER A 163 -13.07 6.60 -1.60
N PRO A 164 -11.91 5.98 -1.92
CA PRO A 164 -10.73 6.67 -2.44
C PRO A 164 -10.95 7.55 -3.66
N HIS A 165 -11.81 7.13 -4.61
CA HIS A 165 -12.08 7.91 -5.82
C HIS A 165 -12.64 9.30 -5.54
N LEU A 166 -13.31 9.51 -4.39
CA LEU A 166 -13.83 10.83 -3.97
C LEU A 166 -12.71 11.81 -3.61
N LEU A 167 -11.50 11.31 -3.38
CA LEU A 167 -10.32 12.12 -3.10
C LEU A 167 -9.56 12.54 -4.37
N ALA A 168 -9.95 12.06 -5.55
CA ALA A 168 -9.29 12.39 -6.81
C ALA A 168 -9.07 13.91 -7.03
N PRO A 169 -10.02 14.81 -6.72
CA PRO A 169 -9.80 16.25 -6.89
C PRO A 169 -8.68 16.85 -6.02
N GLN A 170 -8.20 16.13 -5.00
CA GLN A 170 -7.12 16.56 -4.12
C GLN A 170 -5.78 15.93 -4.51
N MET A 171 -5.77 14.85 -5.29
CA MET A 171 -4.56 14.09 -5.62
C MET A 171 -3.62 14.89 -6.51
N LYS A 172 -2.34 14.91 -6.14
CA LYS A 172 -1.24 15.45 -6.95
C LYS A 172 -0.29 14.33 -7.39
N ALA A 173 -0.44 13.16 -6.82
CA ALA A 173 0.37 12.00 -7.13
C ALA A 173 0.06 11.44 -8.51
N ARG A 174 1.08 10.91 -9.20
CA ARG A 174 0.86 9.99 -10.32
C ARG A 174 0.32 8.66 -9.78
N VAL A 175 -0.76 8.16 -10.36
CA VAL A 175 -1.50 7.00 -9.86
C VAL A 175 -1.40 5.82 -10.82
N TYR A 176 -1.12 4.64 -10.28
CA TYR A 176 -1.19 3.38 -11.02
C TYR A 176 -2.08 2.37 -10.30
N VAL A 177 -3.03 1.80 -11.03
CA VAL A 177 -3.96 0.80 -10.47
C VAL A 177 -4.02 -0.42 -11.36
N ALA A 178 -3.71 -1.59 -10.82
CA ALA A 178 -3.91 -2.87 -11.46
C ALA A 178 -5.00 -3.67 -10.73
N GLY A 179 -6.17 -3.76 -11.35
CA GLY A 179 -7.27 -4.62 -10.89
C GLY A 179 -7.06 -6.09 -11.29
N ALA A 180 -7.79 -6.98 -10.65
CA ALA A 180 -7.83 -8.41 -10.98
C ALA A 180 -9.00 -8.73 -11.92
N ILE A 181 -8.92 -9.89 -12.58
CA ILE A 181 -10.09 -10.50 -13.22
C ILE A 181 -11.00 -11.12 -12.15
N GLU A 182 -12.29 -11.21 -12.45
CA GLU A 182 -13.30 -11.87 -11.58
C GLU A 182 -13.28 -11.34 -10.13
N ASP A 183 -12.97 -10.07 -9.94
CA ASP A 183 -12.84 -9.44 -8.62
C ASP A 183 -14.10 -8.62 -8.29
N SER A 184 -14.97 -9.17 -7.44
CA SER A 184 -16.14 -8.46 -6.95
C SER A 184 -15.81 -7.28 -6.01
N GLY A 185 -14.60 -7.21 -5.49
CA GLY A 185 -14.12 -6.12 -4.64
C GLY A 185 -13.74 -4.86 -5.44
N PHE A 186 -13.44 -5.03 -6.74
CA PHE A 186 -13.14 -3.96 -7.68
C PHE A 186 -13.57 -4.38 -9.09
N ASP A 187 -14.88 -4.41 -9.30
CA ASP A 187 -15.51 -4.79 -10.55
C ASP A 187 -15.37 -3.71 -11.65
N ASP A 188 -15.84 -4.03 -12.86
CA ASP A 188 -15.69 -3.12 -14.00
C ASP A 188 -16.43 -1.79 -13.80
N ALA A 189 -17.53 -1.77 -13.04
CA ALA A 189 -18.24 -0.54 -12.72
C ALA A 189 -17.41 0.36 -11.78
N GLN A 190 -16.75 -0.22 -10.79
CA GLN A 190 -15.83 0.51 -9.92
C GLN A 190 -14.58 0.98 -10.68
N LYS A 191 -14.03 0.15 -11.60
CA LYS A 191 -12.90 0.55 -12.44
C LYS A 191 -13.23 1.78 -13.28
N GLN A 192 -14.37 1.75 -13.97
CA GLN A 192 -14.82 2.89 -14.76
C GLN A 192 -15.04 4.13 -13.90
N ARG A 193 -15.66 3.98 -12.73
CA ARG A 193 -15.91 5.10 -11.80
C ARG A 193 -14.60 5.72 -11.30
N LEU A 194 -13.60 4.90 -11.00
CA LEU A 194 -12.28 5.39 -10.60
C LEU A 194 -11.57 6.12 -11.74
N GLU A 195 -11.58 5.54 -12.94
CA GLU A 195 -11.02 6.13 -14.16
C GLU A 195 -11.64 7.50 -14.44
N ASP A 196 -12.97 7.58 -14.42
CA ASP A 196 -13.70 8.83 -14.62
C ASP A 196 -13.35 9.88 -13.56
N ALA A 197 -13.24 9.48 -12.29
CA ALA A 197 -12.90 10.39 -11.20
C ALA A 197 -11.49 10.97 -11.35
N LEU A 198 -10.50 10.12 -11.68
CA LEU A 198 -9.12 10.55 -11.88
C LEU A 198 -8.98 11.41 -13.14
N THR A 199 -9.64 11.05 -14.24
CA THR A 199 -9.67 11.83 -15.49
C THR A 199 -10.29 13.21 -15.26
N ASN A 200 -11.45 13.28 -14.61
CA ASN A 200 -12.15 14.53 -14.34
C ASN A 200 -11.37 15.46 -13.40
N ALA A 201 -10.49 14.89 -12.59
CA ALA A 201 -9.62 15.64 -11.69
C ALA A 201 -8.25 15.99 -12.28
N ASP A 202 -8.01 15.66 -13.56
CA ASP A 202 -6.73 15.87 -14.26
C ASP A 202 -5.52 15.21 -13.54
N VAL A 203 -5.76 14.08 -12.87
CA VAL A 203 -4.72 13.28 -12.23
C VAL A 203 -4.00 12.45 -13.29
N GLU A 204 -2.67 12.48 -13.32
CA GLU A 204 -1.90 11.57 -14.19
C GLU A 204 -2.05 10.14 -13.67
N HIS A 205 -2.69 9.26 -14.43
CA HIS A 205 -3.02 7.92 -13.96
C HIS A 205 -3.01 6.86 -15.05
N PHE A 206 -2.97 5.62 -14.59
CA PHE A 206 -3.16 4.42 -15.41
C PHE A 206 -3.96 3.39 -14.62
N VAL A 207 -5.11 2.97 -15.15
CA VAL A 207 -5.97 1.94 -14.55
C VAL A 207 -6.08 0.78 -15.53
N GLU A 208 -5.68 -0.42 -15.12
CA GLU A 208 -5.75 -1.60 -15.98
C GLU A 208 -6.21 -2.86 -15.20
N THR A 209 -6.53 -3.92 -15.93
CA THR A 209 -6.86 -5.22 -15.37
C THR A 209 -5.81 -6.24 -15.78
N TYR A 210 -5.19 -6.89 -14.78
CA TYR A 210 -4.28 -8.02 -15.03
C TYR A 210 -5.10 -9.30 -15.19
N ASN A 211 -4.66 -10.18 -16.08
CA ASN A 211 -5.26 -11.51 -16.25
C ASN A 211 -4.82 -12.44 -15.11
N ALA A 212 -5.07 -12.03 -13.88
CA ALA A 212 -4.74 -12.73 -12.66
C ALA A 212 -5.82 -12.50 -11.60
N ARG A 213 -6.04 -13.45 -10.69
CA ARG A 213 -7.05 -13.36 -9.63
C ARG A 213 -6.56 -12.52 -8.47
N HIS A 214 -7.49 -11.96 -7.69
CA HIS A 214 -7.18 -11.17 -6.50
C HIS A 214 -6.14 -11.87 -5.60
N GLY A 215 -5.07 -11.14 -5.20
CA GLY A 215 -3.99 -11.68 -4.38
C GLY A 215 -2.82 -12.28 -5.18
N TRP A 216 -2.66 -11.94 -6.47
CA TRP A 216 -1.62 -12.54 -7.33
C TRP A 216 -0.17 -12.15 -6.96
N VAL A 217 0.07 -11.06 -6.20
CA VAL A 217 1.43 -10.57 -5.95
C VAL A 217 2.17 -11.37 -4.88
N PRO A 218 1.66 -11.56 -3.64
CA PRO A 218 2.41 -12.25 -2.61
C PRO A 218 2.61 -13.73 -2.92
N ALA A 219 3.85 -14.21 -2.81
CA ALA A 219 4.24 -15.56 -3.24
C ALA A 219 3.62 -16.70 -2.41
N ASP A 220 3.15 -16.40 -1.21
CA ASP A 220 2.50 -17.35 -0.30
C ASP A 220 0.97 -17.43 -0.46
N MET A 221 0.40 -16.65 -1.37
CA MET A 221 -1.03 -16.70 -1.63
C MET A 221 -1.38 -17.83 -2.63
N PRO A 222 -2.51 -18.54 -2.42
CA PRO A 222 -2.96 -19.57 -3.37
C PRO A 222 -3.23 -19.06 -4.79
N THR A 223 -3.46 -17.76 -4.92
CA THR A 223 -3.72 -17.06 -6.18
C THR A 223 -2.47 -16.41 -6.79
N HIS A 224 -1.29 -16.68 -6.22
CA HIS A 224 -0.04 -16.14 -6.75
C HIS A 224 0.14 -16.48 -8.22
N ASP A 225 0.40 -15.46 -9.02
CA ASP A 225 0.73 -15.58 -10.44
C ASP A 225 2.10 -14.95 -10.69
N PRO A 226 3.15 -15.75 -10.98
CA PRO A 226 4.50 -15.22 -11.10
C PRO A 226 4.68 -14.28 -12.29
N VAL A 227 3.89 -14.44 -13.37
CA VAL A 227 3.96 -13.55 -14.54
C VAL A 227 3.35 -12.20 -14.22
N ALA A 228 2.16 -12.20 -13.61
CA ALA A 228 1.51 -10.97 -13.15
C ALA A 228 2.30 -10.28 -12.03
N ALA A 229 2.90 -11.05 -11.12
CA ALA A 229 3.74 -10.52 -10.07
C ALA A 229 5.02 -9.85 -10.62
N GLU A 230 5.65 -10.43 -11.65
CA GLU A 230 6.81 -9.79 -12.28
C GLU A 230 6.42 -8.52 -13.07
N ARG A 231 5.30 -8.53 -13.77
CA ARG A 231 4.75 -7.32 -14.40
C ARG A 231 4.45 -6.23 -13.36
N HIS A 232 3.90 -6.59 -12.20
CA HIS A 232 3.71 -5.67 -11.09
C HIS A 232 5.01 -4.97 -10.71
N TRP A 233 6.13 -5.71 -10.56
CA TRP A 233 7.42 -5.11 -10.23
C TRP A 233 7.90 -4.13 -11.30
N GLN A 234 7.74 -4.47 -12.57
CA GLN A 234 8.11 -3.57 -13.68
C GLN A 234 7.31 -2.27 -13.65
N THR A 235 6.00 -2.34 -13.42
CA THR A 235 5.13 -1.16 -13.38
C THR A 235 5.35 -0.32 -12.12
N LEU A 236 5.56 -0.96 -10.96
CA LEU A 236 5.83 -0.25 -9.70
C LEU A 236 7.17 0.49 -9.75
N LEU A 237 8.23 -0.21 -10.14
CA LEU A 237 9.56 0.41 -10.25
C LEU A 237 9.61 1.45 -11.37
N GLY A 238 8.88 1.25 -12.45
CA GLY A 238 8.71 2.24 -13.52
C GLY A 238 8.00 3.50 -13.05
N LEU A 239 6.90 3.36 -12.28
CA LEU A 239 6.20 4.50 -11.69
C LEU A 239 7.13 5.28 -10.75
N PHE A 240 7.75 4.59 -9.80
CA PHE A 240 8.60 5.23 -8.80
C PHE A 240 9.87 5.84 -9.42
N GLY A 241 10.50 5.16 -10.37
CA GLY A 241 11.66 5.69 -11.09
C GLY A 241 11.37 6.96 -11.90
N ALA A 242 10.12 7.14 -12.33
CA ALA A 242 9.69 8.33 -13.06
C ALA A 242 9.24 9.50 -12.15
N THR A 243 8.96 9.24 -10.85
CA THR A 243 8.32 10.21 -9.95
C THR A 243 9.08 10.47 -8.66
N LEU A 244 9.89 9.51 -8.20
CA LEU A 244 10.65 9.60 -6.95
C LEU A 244 12.14 9.69 -7.28
N THR A 245 12.62 10.86 -7.62
CA THR A 245 14.02 11.03 -8.02
C THR A 245 14.91 11.35 -6.82
N ILE A 246 16.12 10.79 -6.81
CA ILE A 246 17.11 10.99 -5.74
C ILE A 246 17.49 12.48 -5.58
N GLY A 247 17.40 13.25 -6.67
CA GLY A 247 17.72 14.69 -6.67
C GLY A 247 16.71 15.58 -5.92
N ASP A 248 15.52 15.04 -5.61
CA ASP A 248 14.44 15.78 -4.96
C ASP A 248 14.44 15.58 -3.42
N CYS A 249 15.34 14.77 -2.91
CA CYS A 249 15.62 14.63 -1.48
C CYS A 249 16.69 15.58 -0.94
#